data_29fc0a35ba74c6ed2c14a6d6bf2039a2
#
_entry.id   29fc0a35ba74c6ed2c14a6d6bf2039a2
#
_cell.length_a   1.000
_cell.length_b   1.000
_cell.length_c   1.000
_cell.angle_alpha   90.00
_cell.angle_beta   90.00
_cell.angle_gamma   90.00
#
_symmetry.space_group_name_H-M   'P 1'
#
loop_
_entity.id
_entity.type
_entity.pdbx_description
1 polymer ?
#
loop_
_entity_poly.entity_id
_entity_poly.type
_entity_poly.pdbx_seq_one_letter_code
_entity_poly.pdbx_strand_id
1 'polypeptide(L)'
;MLKRRTVLQGALAGALLAGCSTEKPSGPARTKDNPFGVVGDRPLEVVVSEEYGGFGAPQYRSKYEQAVVTVTPTKQLRDLLQSRFAAGSPPDVVLNSGDKALSVSRLVADGHLTDLGPLLTAPSWENKDEAVKDVVLPGLLDSGRYDGTLRSLNYLVDVYGLWYSARLFQQRVWDVPRTWPELLALGAEMRAAGLGPFTYAGVHPYYVFEAVMTLAVKTGGHDVAKRIDNLEDGAWKDPSVTRAITAFGELSKRGLIATGSAEFDHTGSQTRLLQSKAGLLPCGNWLENEMKPVIPAGFGLTMFALPSLDGSPALPRGVHVTPGSPLLVPAKGPNEPGGVEYLRAMLSREVAGQVTKETNRLTVVRGAADGQEISTALRSARDLLTAAGDQAISWYFADWYPTLGKAAGQLTGQYLAGAFRVDEWTARIQAVADQVKQDDSVTKYHRD
;
A
#
# COMPACT_ATOMS: atom_id res chain seq x y z
N MET A 1 -64.51 -65.61 10.77
CA MET A 1 -64.27 -66.74 9.88
C MET A 1 -62.92 -66.56 9.23
N LEU A 2 -61.87 -67.23 9.69
CA LEU A 2 -61.21 -68.42 9.06
C LEU A 2 -60.66 -68.09 7.69
N LYS A 3 -59.46 -68.15 7.37
CA LYS A 3 -58.24 -68.99 7.41
C LYS A 3 -57.39 -68.46 6.24
N ARG A 4 -56.13 -68.51 6.02
CA ARG A 4 -54.99 -69.34 6.39
C ARG A 4 -53.73 -68.76 5.74
N ARG A 5 -52.66 -69.01 6.42
CA ARG A 5 -51.24 -68.90 6.00
C ARG A 5 -50.92 -69.42 4.61
N THR A 6 -49.93 -68.82 3.94
CA THR A 6 -48.89 -69.64 3.33
C THR A 6 -47.59 -68.79 3.26
N VAL A 7 -46.52 -69.39 3.78
CA VAL A 7 -45.11 -68.93 3.69
C VAL A 7 -44.56 -69.37 2.34
N LEU A 8 -43.78 -68.55 1.71
CA LEU A 8 -42.75 -69.00 0.75
C LEU A 8 -41.55 -68.07 0.80
N GLN A 9 -40.41 -68.72 1.07
CA GLN A 9 -39.04 -68.22 1.08
C GLN A 9 -38.57 -67.87 -0.34
N GLY A 10 -37.63 -66.91 -0.46
CA GLY A 10 -36.57 -67.03 -1.45
C GLY A 10 -36.22 -65.81 -2.17
N ALA A 11 -35.04 -65.37 -1.96
CA ALA A 11 -34.02 -64.79 -2.81
C ALA A 11 -33.57 -63.39 -2.42
N LEU A 12 -32.41 -63.32 -1.76
CA LEU A 12 -31.52 -62.15 -1.72
C LEU A 12 -31.11 -61.78 -3.14
N ALA A 13 -31.43 -60.55 -3.55
CA ALA A 13 -30.73 -59.88 -4.62
C ALA A 13 -30.13 -58.59 -4.03
N GLY A 14 -28.84 -58.65 -3.75
CA GLY A 14 -28.06 -57.50 -3.33
C GLY A 14 -27.98 -56.48 -4.47
N ALA A 15 -28.70 -55.37 -4.34
CA ALA A 15 -28.45 -54.19 -5.18
C ALA A 15 -27.25 -53.46 -4.63
N LEU A 16 -26.12 -53.58 -5.29
CA LEU A 16 -24.95 -52.70 -5.16
C LEU A 16 -25.38 -51.30 -5.59
N LEU A 17 -25.68 -50.47 -4.61
CA LEU A 17 -25.73 -49.01 -4.80
C LEU A 17 -24.27 -48.54 -5.09
N ALA A 18 -23.91 -48.49 -6.37
CA ALA A 18 -22.77 -47.74 -6.82
C ALA A 18 -23.05 -46.24 -6.52
N GLY A 19 -22.57 -45.80 -5.38
CA GLY A 19 -22.49 -44.37 -5.08
C GLY A 19 -21.55 -43.72 -6.10
N CYS A 20 -22.13 -43.01 -7.07
CA CYS A 20 -21.37 -42.05 -7.85
C CYS A 20 -20.95 -40.91 -6.89
N SER A 21 -19.80 -41.09 -6.22
CA SER A 21 -19.05 -39.97 -5.72
C SER A 21 -18.61 -39.16 -6.95
N THR A 22 -19.25 -38.04 -7.21
CA THR A 22 -18.69 -37.03 -8.09
C THR A 22 -17.46 -36.45 -7.41
N GLU A 23 -16.34 -37.17 -7.50
CA GLU A 23 -15.03 -36.61 -7.25
C GLU A 23 -14.88 -35.46 -8.22
N LYS A 24 -14.81 -34.23 -7.70
CA LYS A 24 -14.24 -33.12 -8.46
C LYS A 24 -12.90 -33.60 -9.01
N PRO A 25 -12.61 -33.42 -10.29
CA PRO A 25 -11.32 -33.82 -10.83
C PRO A 25 -10.24 -33.15 -9.96
N SER A 26 -9.49 -33.98 -9.25
CA SER A 26 -8.35 -33.52 -8.46
C SER A 26 -7.35 -32.93 -9.43
N GLY A 27 -7.06 -31.62 -9.30
CA GLY A 27 -5.99 -30.98 -10.05
C GLY A 27 -4.64 -31.71 -9.80
N PRO A 28 -3.57 -31.35 -10.50
CA PRO A 28 -2.25 -31.94 -10.30
C PRO A 28 -1.84 -31.91 -8.84
N ALA A 29 -1.11 -32.94 -8.38
CA ALA A 29 -0.61 -33.02 -7.02
C ALA A 29 0.24 -31.78 -6.69
N ARG A 30 0.03 -31.20 -5.51
CA ARG A 30 0.85 -30.10 -5.01
C ARG A 30 2.24 -30.61 -4.66
N THR A 31 3.25 -29.96 -5.21
CA THR A 31 4.68 -30.27 -5.00
C THR A 31 5.44 -28.95 -4.75
N LYS A 32 6.71 -29.02 -4.36
CA LYS A 32 7.56 -27.81 -4.27
C LYS A 32 7.64 -27.07 -5.60
N ASP A 33 7.58 -27.78 -6.73
CA ASP A 33 7.59 -27.17 -8.07
C ASP A 33 6.24 -26.61 -8.49
N ASN A 34 5.15 -27.22 -8.06
CA ASN A 34 3.78 -26.81 -8.36
C ASN A 34 2.98 -26.68 -7.04
N PRO A 35 3.28 -25.68 -6.20
CA PRO A 35 2.73 -25.61 -4.85
C PRO A 35 1.20 -25.42 -4.80
N PHE A 36 0.61 -24.94 -5.88
CA PHE A 36 -0.82 -24.66 -5.95
C PHE A 36 -1.60 -25.68 -6.80
N GLY A 37 -0.93 -26.65 -7.45
CA GLY A 37 -1.59 -27.62 -8.30
C GLY A 37 -2.11 -27.01 -9.62
N VAL A 38 -1.30 -26.15 -10.23
CA VAL A 38 -1.63 -25.49 -11.51
C VAL A 38 -1.70 -26.51 -12.64
N VAL A 39 -2.76 -26.45 -13.45
CA VAL A 39 -2.91 -27.21 -14.70
C VAL A 39 -2.18 -26.41 -15.80
N GLY A 40 -1.13 -26.99 -16.36
CA GLY A 40 -0.12 -26.27 -17.15
C GLY A 40 -0.59 -25.67 -18.49
N ASP A 41 -1.69 -26.15 -19.05
CA ASP A 41 -2.29 -25.67 -20.30
C ASP A 41 -3.55 -24.80 -20.07
N ARG A 42 -3.97 -24.62 -18.81
CA ARG A 42 -5.16 -23.85 -18.50
C ARG A 42 -4.94 -22.37 -18.77
N PRO A 43 -5.84 -21.71 -19.54
CA PRO A 43 -5.74 -20.26 -19.76
C PRO A 43 -5.73 -19.45 -18.47
N LEU A 44 -5.05 -18.31 -18.50
CA LEU A 44 -4.97 -17.35 -17.40
C LEU A 44 -5.35 -15.97 -17.91
N GLU A 45 -6.37 -15.35 -17.32
CA GLU A 45 -6.78 -13.98 -17.61
C GLU A 45 -6.26 -13.02 -16.52
N VAL A 46 -5.50 -12.02 -16.94
CA VAL A 46 -4.91 -11.00 -16.09
C VAL A 46 -5.43 -9.63 -16.54
N VAL A 47 -6.13 -8.91 -15.66
CA VAL A 47 -6.57 -7.54 -15.93
C VAL A 47 -5.73 -6.58 -15.11
N VAL A 48 -5.11 -5.59 -15.76
CA VAL A 48 -4.18 -4.67 -15.11
C VAL A 48 -4.58 -3.21 -15.35
N SER A 49 -4.26 -2.33 -14.40
CA SER A 49 -4.24 -0.90 -14.68
C SER A 49 -3.28 -0.62 -15.84
N GLU A 50 -3.64 0.30 -16.74
CA GLU A 50 -2.86 0.59 -17.97
C GLU A 50 -1.40 0.97 -17.69
N GLU A 51 -1.13 1.55 -16.52
CA GLU A 51 0.21 1.94 -16.08
C GLU A 51 1.15 0.75 -15.87
N TYR A 52 0.59 -0.44 -15.68
CA TYR A 52 1.34 -1.66 -15.37
C TYR A 52 1.10 -2.69 -16.46
N GLY A 53 2.16 -3.00 -17.18
CA GLY A 53 2.16 -4.10 -18.14
C GLY A 53 1.98 -5.47 -17.46
N GLY A 54 1.87 -6.49 -18.27
CA GLY A 54 1.78 -7.89 -17.79
C GLY A 54 3.12 -8.48 -17.38
N PHE A 55 3.89 -7.82 -16.52
CA PHE A 55 5.26 -8.20 -16.15
C PHE A 55 5.45 -9.66 -15.74
N GLY A 56 4.48 -10.23 -15.00
CA GLY A 56 4.55 -11.64 -14.58
C GLY A 56 4.26 -12.64 -15.70
N ALA A 57 3.69 -12.22 -16.83
CA ALA A 57 3.26 -13.14 -17.86
C ALA A 57 4.42 -13.88 -18.55
N PRO A 58 5.56 -13.26 -18.90
CA PRO A 58 6.71 -13.99 -19.42
C PRO A 58 7.24 -15.02 -18.42
N GLN A 59 7.38 -14.63 -17.14
CA GLN A 59 7.87 -15.50 -16.09
C GLN A 59 6.93 -16.68 -15.81
N TYR A 60 5.61 -16.45 -15.82
CA TYR A 60 4.62 -17.51 -15.70
C TYR A 60 4.74 -18.52 -16.86
N ARG A 61 4.82 -18.02 -18.13
CA ARG A 61 4.97 -18.86 -19.34
C ARG A 61 6.29 -19.60 -19.39
N SER A 62 7.37 -19.10 -18.82
CA SER A 62 8.64 -19.84 -18.78
C SER A 62 8.53 -21.18 -18.06
N LYS A 63 7.55 -21.31 -17.17
CA LYS A 63 7.26 -22.55 -16.44
C LYS A 63 6.08 -23.33 -17.02
N TYR A 64 5.08 -22.64 -17.54
CA TYR A 64 3.85 -23.21 -18.11
C TYR A 64 3.76 -22.80 -19.57
N GLU A 65 4.61 -23.42 -20.42
CA GLU A 65 4.82 -23.04 -21.82
C GLU A 65 3.55 -23.12 -22.67
N GLN A 66 2.62 -24.03 -22.32
CA GLN A 66 1.36 -24.23 -23.04
C GLN A 66 0.24 -23.28 -22.55
N ALA A 67 0.45 -22.55 -21.45
CA ALA A 67 -0.56 -21.66 -20.93
C ALA A 67 -0.74 -20.41 -21.82
N VAL A 68 -1.98 -20.16 -22.21
CA VAL A 68 -2.36 -18.90 -22.85
C VAL A 68 -2.61 -17.86 -21.75
N VAL A 69 -1.71 -16.90 -21.60
CA VAL A 69 -1.86 -15.78 -20.67
C VAL A 69 -2.34 -14.56 -21.43
N THR A 70 -3.58 -14.15 -21.16
CA THR A 70 -4.18 -12.94 -21.74
C THR A 70 -4.06 -11.80 -20.74
N VAL A 71 -3.38 -10.72 -21.12
CA VAL A 71 -3.23 -9.51 -20.31
C VAL A 71 -4.07 -8.40 -20.92
N THR A 72 -4.98 -7.83 -20.14
CA THR A 72 -5.87 -6.75 -20.56
C THR A 72 -5.57 -5.49 -19.75
N PRO A 73 -4.83 -4.49 -20.30
CA PRO A 73 -4.64 -3.20 -19.65
C PRO A 73 -5.90 -2.33 -19.78
N THR A 74 -6.25 -1.58 -18.73
CA THR A 74 -7.42 -0.68 -18.73
C THR A 74 -7.27 0.48 -17.75
N LYS A 75 -7.79 1.66 -18.12
CA LYS A 75 -7.98 2.80 -17.18
C LYS A 75 -9.31 2.71 -16.40
N GLN A 76 -10.18 1.77 -16.74
CA GLN A 76 -11.56 1.70 -16.27
C GLN A 76 -11.80 0.38 -15.52
N LEU A 77 -10.90 0.02 -14.58
CA LEU A 77 -10.98 -1.26 -13.85
C LEU A 77 -12.34 -1.50 -13.21
N ARG A 78 -12.87 -0.48 -12.50
CA ARG A 78 -14.17 -0.60 -11.83
C ARG A 78 -15.29 -0.86 -12.82
N ASP A 79 -15.37 -0.08 -13.89
CA ASP A 79 -16.44 -0.18 -14.88
C ASP A 79 -16.38 -1.52 -15.62
N LEU A 80 -15.17 -2.01 -15.90
CA LEU A 80 -14.96 -3.30 -16.56
C LEU A 80 -15.29 -4.49 -15.65
N LEU A 81 -14.93 -4.43 -14.37
CA LEU A 81 -14.92 -5.62 -13.51
C LEU A 81 -16.09 -5.70 -12.52
N GLN A 82 -16.74 -4.58 -12.16
CA GLN A 82 -17.81 -4.59 -11.16
C GLN A 82 -18.96 -5.54 -11.56
N SER A 83 -19.40 -5.49 -12.81
CA SER A 83 -20.45 -6.39 -13.32
C SER A 83 -19.99 -7.85 -13.37
N ARG A 84 -18.72 -8.10 -13.70
CA ARG A 84 -18.13 -9.45 -13.75
C ARG A 84 -18.06 -10.09 -12.38
N PHE A 85 -17.65 -9.34 -11.35
CA PHE A 85 -17.67 -9.82 -9.96
C PHE A 85 -19.09 -10.14 -9.51
N ALA A 86 -20.07 -9.27 -9.80
CA ALA A 86 -21.47 -9.51 -9.47
C ALA A 86 -22.05 -10.75 -10.18
N ALA A 87 -21.66 -10.99 -11.44
CA ALA A 87 -22.08 -12.15 -12.22
C ALA A 87 -21.34 -13.45 -11.86
N GLY A 88 -20.31 -13.40 -10.99
CA GLY A 88 -19.50 -14.54 -10.62
C GLY A 88 -18.56 -15.04 -11.72
N SER A 89 -18.17 -14.18 -12.65
CA SER A 89 -17.24 -14.45 -13.77
C SER A 89 -16.06 -13.46 -13.80
N PRO A 90 -15.34 -13.26 -12.67
CA PRO A 90 -14.19 -12.40 -12.62
C PRO A 90 -13.01 -12.99 -13.42
N PRO A 91 -11.95 -12.20 -13.72
CA PRO A 91 -10.69 -12.73 -14.24
C PRO A 91 -9.96 -13.56 -13.18
N ASP A 92 -8.78 -14.11 -13.52
CA ASP A 92 -7.96 -14.89 -12.58
C ASP A 92 -7.07 -14.00 -11.72
N VAL A 93 -6.60 -12.88 -12.27
CA VAL A 93 -5.75 -11.91 -11.56
C VAL A 93 -6.20 -10.49 -11.90
N VAL A 94 -6.19 -9.60 -10.91
CA VAL A 94 -6.38 -8.16 -11.09
C VAL A 94 -5.21 -7.42 -10.45
N LEU A 95 -4.51 -6.56 -11.21
CA LEU A 95 -3.65 -5.52 -10.63
C LEU A 95 -4.49 -4.25 -10.51
N ASN A 96 -4.88 -3.97 -9.26
CA ASN A 96 -5.91 -2.99 -8.93
C ASN A 96 -5.27 -1.64 -8.55
N SER A 97 -5.13 -0.74 -9.51
CA SER A 97 -4.49 0.57 -9.30
C SER A 97 -5.22 1.68 -10.06
N GLY A 98 -4.90 2.93 -9.74
CA GLY A 98 -5.45 4.14 -10.38
C GLY A 98 -6.79 4.60 -9.81
N ASP A 99 -7.28 5.73 -10.30
CA ASP A 99 -8.49 6.42 -9.80
C ASP A 99 -9.77 5.60 -9.92
N LYS A 100 -9.80 4.65 -10.85
CA LYS A 100 -10.92 3.74 -11.09
C LYS A 100 -10.67 2.34 -10.52
N ALA A 101 -9.82 2.23 -9.50
CA ALA A 101 -9.60 0.98 -8.78
C ALA A 101 -10.89 0.51 -8.07
N LEU A 102 -10.98 -0.80 -7.86
CA LEU A 102 -12.04 -1.44 -7.06
C LEU A 102 -11.78 -1.21 -5.57
N SER A 103 -12.84 -1.13 -4.77
CA SER A 103 -12.70 -1.15 -3.31
C SER A 103 -12.33 -2.56 -2.85
N VAL A 104 -11.09 -2.74 -2.38
CA VAL A 104 -10.62 -4.04 -1.89
C VAL A 104 -11.40 -4.46 -0.64
N SER A 105 -11.63 -3.54 0.30
CA SER A 105 -12.40 -3.81 1.52
C SER A 105 -13.82 -4.33 1.20
N ARG A 106 -14.47 -3.76 0.17
CA ARG A 106 -15.77 -4.26 -0.27
C ARG A 106 -15.69 -5.63 -0.92
N LEU A 107 -14.69 -5.87 -1.79
CA LEU A 107 -14.50 -7.21 -2.38
C LEU A 107 -14.25 -8.27 -1.32
N VAL A 108 -13.55 -7.93 -0.24
CA VAL A 108 -13.33 -8.81 0.92
C VAL A 108 -14.64 -9.07 1.66
N ALA A 109 -15.40 -8.03 2.00
CA ALA A 109 -16.69 -8.14 2.70
C ALA A 109 -17.70 -8.99 1.91
N ASP A 110 -17.69 -8.88 0.57
CA ASP A 110 -18.54 -9.66 -0.33
C ASP A 110 -17.99 -11.09 -0.60
N GLY A 111 -16.85 -11.48 -0.02
CA GLY A 111 -16.25 -12.81 -0.16
C GLY A 111 -15.69 -13.11 -1.55
N HIS A 112 -15.28 -12.10 -2.30
CA HIS A 112 -14.82 -12.23 -3.67
C HIS A 112 -13.34 -12.59 -3.84
N LEU A 113 -12.52 -12.53 -2.76
CA LEU A 113 -11.07 -12.71 -2.84
C LEU A 113 -10.59 -14.00 -2.17
N THR A 114 -9.65 -14.66 -2.82
CA THR A 114 -8.95 -15.86 -2.33
C THR A 114 -8.09 -15.55 -1.10
N ASP A 115 -7.92 -16.54 -0.22
CA ASP A 115 -6.90 -16.51 0.83
C ASP A 115 -5.51 -16.73 0.22
N LEU A 116 -4.65 -15.71 0.35
CA LEU A 116 -3.26 -15.74 -0.12
C LEU A 116 -2.27 -16.25 0.94
N GLY A 117 -2.73 -16.70 2.10
CA GLY A 117 -1.86 -17.31 3.12
C GLY A 117 -0.98 -18.45 2.59
N PRO A 118 -1.53 -19.38 1.79
CA PRO A 118 -0.73 -20.43 1.16
C PRO A 118 0.40 -19.93 0.26
N LEU A 119 0.27 -18.75 -0.37
CA LEU A 119 1.33 -18.14 -1.16
C LEU A 119 2.56 -17.84 -0.31
N LEU A 120 2.37 -17.33 0.91
CA LEU A 120 3.46 -16.91 1.79
C LEU A 120 4.35 -18.07 2.24
N THR A 121 3.77 -19.27 2.38
CA THR A 121 4.47 -20.48 2.81
C THR A 121 5.00 -21.31 1.65
N ALA A 122 4.61 -20.99 0.44
CA ALA A 122 5.13 -21.66 -0.76
C ALA A 122 6.61 -21.35 -0.97
N PRO A 123 7.36 -22.23 -1.65
CA PRO A 123 8.73 -21.94 -2.08
C PRO A 123 8.78 -20.67 -2.92
N SER A 124 9.83 -19.85 -2.76
CA SER A 124 10.06 -18.70 -3.64
C SER A 124 10.23 -19.15 -5.11
N TRP A 125 10.15 -18.20 -6.04
CA TRP A 125 10.27 -18.57 -7.45
C TRP A 125 11.65 -19.11 -7.79
N GLU A 126 12.70 -18.46 -7.29
CA GLU A 126 14.09 -18.79 -7.59
C GLU A 126 14.67 -19.89 -6.69
N ASN A 127 14.18 -20.00 -5.46
CA ASN A 127 14.76 -20.92 -4.48
C ASN A 127 13.67 -21.75 -3.77
N LYS A 128 13.69 -23.05 -3.99
CA LYS A 128 12.72 -23.98 -3.41
C LYS A 128 12.84 -24.19 -1.88
N ASP A 129 13.94 -23.75 -1.31
CA ASP A 129 14.22 -23.86 0.13
C ASP A 129 14.01 -22.53 0.87
N GLU A 130 13.64 -21.47 0.15
CA GLU A 130 13.27 -20.16 0.68
C GLU A 130 11.76 -19.94 0.51
N ALA A 131 11.04 -19.56 1.55
CA ALA A 131 9.62 -19.29 1.43
C ALA A 131 9.36 -17.90 0.84
N VAL A 132 8.23 -17.71 0.14
CA VAL A 132 7.82 -16.40 -0.42
C VAL A 132 7.84 -15.30 0.63
N LYS A 133 7.39 -15.56 1.88
CA LYS A 133 7.42 -14.58 2.97
C LYS A 133 8.83 -14.05 3.28
N ASP A 134 9.88 -14.84 2.98
CA ASP A 134 11.27 -14.48 3.30
C ASP A 134 11.91 -13.59 2.22
N VAL A 135 11.32 -13.56 1.01
CA VAL A 135 11.74 -12.63 -0.06
C VAL A 135 11.02 -11.29 -0.03
N VAL A 136 9.99 -11.14 0.79
CA VAL A 136 9.23 -9.89 0.94
C VAL A 136 9.77 -9.06 2.09
N LEU A 137 9.72 -7.74 1.96
CA LEU A 137 10.09 -6.81 3.04
C LEU A 137 9.13 -6.97 4.23
N PRO A 138 9.63 -7.06 5.47
CA PRO A 138 8.80 -7.27 6.65
C PRO A 138 7.71 -6.21 6.81
N GLY A 139 6.52 -6.64 7.24
CA GLY A 139 5.39 -5.76 7.55
C GLY A 139 4.67 -5.17 6.34
N LEU A 140 5.24 -5.25 5.12
CA LEU A 140 4.63 -4.62 3.95
C LEU A 140 3.39 -5.35 3.41
N LEU A 141 3.19 -6.62 3.77
CA LEU A 141 2.00 -7.38 3.37
C LEU A 141 0.82 -7.22 4.33
N ASP A 142 1.04 -6.65 5.51
CA ASP A 142 0.00 -6.61 6.57
C ASP A 142 -1.17 -5.72 6.18
N SER A 143 -0.95 -4.68 5.38
CA SER A 143 -2.03 -3.85 4.82
C SER A 143 -3.01 -4.61 3.91
N GLY A 144 -2.62 -5.78 3.40
CA GLY A 144 -3.48 -6.69 2.62
C GLY A 144 -4.23 -7.72 3.47
N ARG A 145 -4.07 -7.67 4.81
CA ARG A 145 -4.78 -8.56 5.73
C ARG A 145 -6.11 -7.95 6.16
N TYR A 146 -7.11 -8.80 6.17
CA TYR A 146 -8.45 -8.51 6.65
C TYR A 146 -8.84 -9.65 7.60
N ASP A 147 -9.09 -9.31 8.86
CA ASP A 147 -9.34 -10.29 9.94
C ASP A 147 -8.25 -11.40 9.99
N GLY A 148 -6.98 -10.96 9.97
CA GLY A 148 -5.81 -11.85 10.00
C GLY A 148 -5.51 -12.61 8.71
N THR A 149 -6.44 -12.64 7.74
CA THR A 149 -6.30 -13.37 6.48
C THR A 149 -5.76 -12.45 5.38
N LEU A 150 -4.71 -12.86 4.69
CA LEU A 150 -4.17 -12.11 3.55
C LEU A 150 -5.10 -12.26 2.34
N ARG A 151 -5.75 -11.16 1.94
CA ARG A 151 -6.71 -11.10 0.83
C ARG A 151 -6.21 -10.33 -0.38
N SER A 152 -5.21 -9.49 -0.21
CA SER A 152 -4.57 -8.76 -1.30
C SER A 152 -3.05 -8.72 -1.11
N LEU A 153 -2.32 -8.77 -2.21
CA LEU A 153 -0.87 -8.61 -2.23
C LEU A 153 -0.56 -7.19 -2.70
N ASN A 154 -0.38 -6.27 -1.77
CA ASN A 154 0.05 -4.91 -2.10
C ASN A 154 1.49 -4.97 -2.60
N TYR A 155 1.71 -4.68 -3.89
CA TYR A 155 2.94 -5.05 -4.61
C TYR A 155 3.97 -3.94 -4.71
N LEU A 156 3.51 -2.70 -4.91
CA LEU A 156 4.39 -1.54 -4.97
C LEU A 156 4.53 -0.89 -3.61
N VAL A 157 5.64 -0.20 -3.40
CA VAL A 157 5.93 0.51 -2.16
C VAL A 157 6.16 1.98 -2.45
N ASP A 158 5.35 2.82 -1.85
CA ASP A 158 5.59 4.25 -1.83
C ASP A 158 6.23 4.65 -0.50
N VAL A 159 7.30 5.43 -0.59
CA VAL A 159 8.08 5.93 0.55
C VAL A 159 7.86 7.42 0.66
N TYR A 160 7.49 7.88 1.84
CA TYR A 160 7.21 9.29 2.10
C TYR A 160 8.39 9.97 2.80
N GLY A 161 8.71 11.16 2.35
CA GLY A 161 9.78 11.95 2.94
C GLY A 161 9.63 13.44 2.64
N LEU A 162 10.62 14.20 3.01
CA LEU A 162 10.75 15.60 2.63
C LEU A 162 11.64 15.71 1.39
N TRP A 163 11.03 16.09 0.28
CA TRP A 163 11.72 16.33 -0.99
C TRP A 163 12.43 17.68 -0.99
N TYR A 164 13.62 17.71 -1.60
CA TYR A 164 14.43 18.92 -1.74
C TYR A 164 15.33 18.84 -2.98
N SER A 165 16.01 19.96 -3.32
CA SER A 165 17.04 20.03 -4.33
C SER A 165 18.42 19.86 -3.69
N ALA A 166 19.10 18.75 -3.95
CA ALA A 166 20.47 18.54 -3.49
C ALA A 166 21.41 19.62 -4.04
N ARG A 167 21.20 20.07 -5.29
CA ARG A 167 21.95 21.18 -5.89
C ARG A 167 21.79 22.48 -5.10
N LEU A 168 20.54 22.83 -4.74
CA LEU A 168 20.28 24.05 -3.97
C LEU A 168 20.93 23.99 -2.59
N PHE A 169 20.81 22.85 -1.90
CA PHE A 169 21.44 22.63 -0.59
C PHE A 169 22.96 22.77 -0.68
N GLN A 170 23.59 22.16 -1.69
CA GLN A 170 25.02 22.29 -1.91
C GLN A 170 25.43 23.75 -2.20
N GLN A 171 24.72 24.47 -3.04
CA GLN A 171 25.00 25.88 -3.38
C GLN A 171 24.86 26.82 -2.18
N ARG A 172 23.95 26.51 -1.25
CA ARG A 172 23.67 27.32 -0.06
C ARG A 172 24.42 26.84 1.17
N VAL A 173 25.15 25.73 1.08
CA VAL A 173 25.84 25.08 2.20
C VAL A 173 24.84 24.74 3.33
N TRP A 174 23.66 24.25 2.96
CA TRP A 174 22.65 23.78 3.89
C TRP A 174 22.80 22.29 4.17
N ASP A 175 22.72 21.93 5.45
CA ASP A 175 22.69 20.54 5.89
C ASP A 175 21.26 19.99 5.95
N VAL A 176 21.14 18.69 5.74
CA VAL A 176 19.85 17.97 5.93
C VAL A 176 19.54 17.89 7.43
N PRO A 177 18.42 18.46 7.91
CA PRO A 177 18.09 18.49 9.32
C PRO A 177 17.75 17.09 9.85
N ARG A 178 18.22 16.75 11.04
CA ARG A 178 17.96 15.50 11.75
C ARG A 178 16.92 15.64 12.85
N THR A 179 16.78 16.86 13.36
CA THR A 179 15.83 17.21 14.43
C THR A 179 14.89 18.32 13.97
N TRP A 180 13.73 18.41 14.62
CA TRP A 180 12.76 19.46 14.33
C TRP A 180 13.30 20.87 14.59
N PRO A 181 14.04 21.14 15.68
CA PRO A 181 14.72 22.42 15.85
C PRO A 181 15.67 22.78 14.70
N GLU A 182 16.43 21.82 14.16
CA GLU A 182 17.30 22.05 13.00
C GLU A 182 16.47 22.37 11.75
N LEU A 183 15.32 21.70 11.54
CA LEU A 183 14.42 22.02 10.43
C LEU A 183 13.86 23.45 10.55
N LEU A 184 13.48 23.87 11.76
CA LEU A 184 13.01 25.25 12.00
C LEU A 184 14.12 26.28 11.74
N ALA A 185 15.37 25.99 12.15
CA ALA A 185 16.52 26.85 11.86
C ALA A 185 16.78 26.94 10.35
N LEU A 186 16.86 25.81 9.66
CA LEU A 186 16.99 25.77 8.20
C LEU A 186 15.85 26.53 7.50
N GLY A 187 14.62 26.39 7.98
CA GLY A 187 13.47 27.12 7.48
C GLY A 187 13.63 28.64 7.60
N ALA A 188 14.20 29.12 8.71
CA ALA A 188 14.49 30.53 8.89
C ALA A 188 15.56 31.04 7.88
N GLU A 189 16.60 30.24 7.64
CA GLU A 189 17.63 30.55 6.63
C GLU A 189 17.04 30.58 5.21
N MET A 190 16.20 29.59 4.84
CA MET A 190 15.50 29.56 3.56
C MET A 190 14.64 30.80 3.36
N ARG A 191 13.89 31.21 4.38
CA ARG A 191 13.08 32.42 4.35
C ARG A 191 13.93 33.67 4.19
N ALA A 192 15.05 33.79 4.88
CA ALA A 192 15.98 34.89 4.74
C ALA A 192 16.59 34.94 3.33
N ALA A 193 16.74 33.78 2.67
CA ALA A 193 17.18 33.68 1.28
C ALA A 193 16.05 33.93 0.25
N GLY A 194 14.83 34.25 0.69
CA GLY A 194 13.70 34.59 -0.19
C GLY A 194 12.92 33.36 -0.71
N LEU A 195 13.15 32.16 -0.13
CA LEU A 195 12.39 30.95 -0.47
C LEU A 195 11.23 30.76 0.49
N GLY A 196 10.17 30.09 0.00
CA GLY A 196 9.17 29.46 0.88
C GLY A 196 9.77 28.21 1.52
N PRO A 197 10.00 28.15 2.84
CA PRO A 197 10.75 27.03 3.44
C PRO A 197 10.08 25.68 3.24
N PHE A 198 8.76 25.62 3.50
CA PHE A 198 7.96 24.43 3.44
C PHE A 198 6.70 24.67 2.61
N THR A 199 6.45 23.83 1.62
CA THR A 199 5.22 23.88 0.82
C THR A 199 4.46 22.57 0.94
N TYR A 200 3.15 22.60 0.70
CA TYR A 200 2.31 21.41 0.67
C TYR A 200 1.12 21.60 -0.28
N ALA A 201 0.46 20.51 -0.64
CA ALA A 201 -0.72 20.53 -1.50
C ALA A 201 -1.98 20.74 -0.64
N GLY A 202 -2.41 22.00 -0.41
CA GLY A 202 -3.54 22.32 0.45
C GLY A 202 -4.90 21.86 -0.09
N VAL A 203 -5.05 21.73 -1.42
CA VAL A 203 -6.24 21.14 -2.06
C VAL A 203 -6.34 19.63 -1.76
N HIS A 204 -5.18 19.00 -1.50
CA HIS A 204 -5.07 17.59 -1.12
C HIS A 204 -4.37 17.46 0.25
N PRO A 205 -5.00 17.90 1.34
CA PRO A 205 -4.34 18.06 2.63
C PRO A 205 -3.94 16.73 3.29
N TYR A 206 -4.32 15.60 2.73
CA TYR A 206 -3.84 14.30 3.18
C TYR A 206 -2.30 14.18 3.05
N TYR A 207 -1.65 14.82 2.06
CA TYR A 207 -0.20 14.78 1.92
C TYR A 207 0.55 15.38 3.14
N VAL A 208 0.07 16.49 3.66
CA VAL A 208 0.66 17.07 4.87
C VAL A 208 0.22 16.31 6.13
N PHE A 209 -0.98 15.72 6.12
CA PHE A 209 -1.43 14.84 7.18
C PHE A 209 -0.54 13.59 7.30
N GLU A 210 -0.13 12.97 6.18
CA GLU A 210 0.83 11.86 6.15
C GLU A 210 2.13 12.22 6.89
N ALA A 211 2.63 13.44 6.69
CA ALA A 211 3.83 13.90 7.38
C ALA A 211 3.59 14.10 8.89
N VAL A 212 2.44 14.65 9.30
CA VAL A 212 2.04 14.78 10.72
C VAL A 212 1.96 13.40 11.37
N MET A 213 1.28 12.45 10.70
CA MET A 213 1.09 11.11 11.24
C MET A 213 2.41 10.33 11.31
N THR A 214 3.26 10.46 10.29
CA THR A 214 4.63 9.91 10.32
C THR A 214 5.39 10.39 11.57
N LEU A 215 5.34 11.69 11.84
CA LEU A 215 6.03 12.29 12.99
C LEU A 215 5.44 11.79 14.32
N ALA A 216 4.12 11.61 14.40
CA ALA A 216 3.44 11.05 15.56
C ALA A 216 3.90 9.63 15.87
N VAL A 217 3.87 8.75 14.86
CA VAL A 217 4.29 7.34 15.02
C VAL A 217 5.80 7.24 15.25
N LYS A 218 6.61 8.04 14.56
CA LYS A 218 8.07 8.11 14.79
C LYS A 218 8.37 8.47 16.24
N THR A 219 7.58 9.36 16.84
CA THR A 219 7.75 9.81 18.23
C THR A 219 7.28 8.77 19.24
N GLY A 220 6.09 8.20 19.06
CA GLY A 220 5.41 7.35 20.05
C GLY A 220 5.52 5.83 19.78
N GLY A 221 6.03 5.42 18.62
CA GLY A 221 6.13 4.01 18.23
C GLY A 221 4.94 3.49 17.44
N HIS A 222 5.04 2.25 16.98
CA HIS A 222 4.02 1.60 16.15
C HIS A 222 2.65 1.48 16.84
N ASP A 223 2.61 1.40 18.17
CA ASP A 223 1.37 1.30 18.93
C ASP A 223 0.44 2.52 18.72
N VAL A 224 1.00 3.69 18.41
CA VAL A 224 0.19 4.89 18.07
C VAL A 224 -0.67 4.61 16.83
N ALA A 225 -0.07 4.09 15.76
CA ALA A 225 -0.81 3.74 14.55
C ALA A 225 -1.79 2.59 14.79
N LYS A 226 -1.35 1.54 15.50
CA LYS A 226 -2.19 0.38 15.83
C LYS A 226 -3.46 0.76 16.59
N ARG A 227 -3.34 1.61 17.61
CA ARG A 227 -4.49 2.09 18.39
C ARG A 227 -5.47 2.91 17.55
N ILE A 228 -4.96 3.72 16.62
CA ILE A 228 -5.77 4.49 15.68
C ILE A 228 -6.47 3.56 14.68
N ASP A 229 -5.75 2.59 14.11
CA ASP A 229 -6.31 1.59 13.20
C ASP A 229 -7.45 0.80 13.84
N ASN A 230 -7.31 0.46 15.12
CA ASN A 230 -8.29 -0.28 15.91
C ASN A 230 -9.43 0.59 16.50
N LEU A 231 -9.49 1.88 16.13
CA LEU A 231 -10.51 2.84 16.62
C LEU A 231 -10.59 2.86 18.15
N GLU A 232 -9.44 2.81 18.85
CA GLU A 232 -9.41 2.85 20.31
C GLU A 232 -9.82 4.21 20.85
N ASP A 233 -10.48 4.19 21.99
CA ASP A 233 -10.91 5.41 22.66
C ASP A 233 -9.72 6.31 23.00
N GLY A 234 -9.78 7.55 22.58
CA GLY A 234 -8.74 8.53 22.83
C GLY A 234 -7.44 8.34 22.05
N ALA A 235 -7.37 7.43 21.09
CA ALA A 235 -6.16 7.18 20.28
C ALA A 235 -5.62 8.45 19.59
N TRP A 236 -6.50 9.31 19.09
CA TRP A 236 -6.15 10.59 18.50
C TRP A 236 -5.70 11.68 19.49
N LYS A 237 -5.89 11.44 20.80
CA LYS A 237 -5.44 12.32 21.88
C LYS A 237 -4.10 11.87 22.47
N ASP A 238 -3.45 10.90 21.87
CA ASP A 238 -2.13 10.46 22.28
C ASP A 238 -1.14 11.63 22.31
N PRO A 239 -0.28 11.74 23.35
CA PRO A 239 0.69 12.83 23.47
C PRO A 239 1.62 12.97 22.23
N SER A 240 1.99 11.87 21.57
CA SER A 240 2.82 11.91 20.37
C SER A 240 2.08 12.51 19.18
N VAL A 241 0.78 12.21 19.01
CA VAL A 241 -0.09 12.83 18.00
C VAL A 241 -0.22 14.33 18.26
N THR A 242 -0.50 14.71 19.50
CA THR A 242 -0.62 16.13 19.92
C THR A 242 0.69 16.90 19.68
N ARG A 243 1.84 16.30 20.00
CA ARG A 243 3.16 16.91 19.76
C ARG A 243 3.45 17.07 18.26
N ALA A 244 3.13 16.07 17.44
CA ALA A 244 3.36 16.11 16.01
C ALA A 244 2.55 17.23 15.33
N ILE A 245 1.24 17.31 15.57
CA ILE A 245 0.41 18.37 14.98
C ILE A 245 0.80 19.76 15.49
N THR A 246 1.22 19.88 16.75
CA THR A 246 1.73 21.15 17.34
C THR A 246 2.98 21.60 16.58
N ALA A 247 3.92 20.69 16.30
CA ALA A 247 5.14 20.99 15.56
C ALA A 247 4.85 21.54 14.15
N PHE A 248 3.91 20.94 13.43
CA PHE A 248 3.48 21.46 12.12
C PHE A 248 2.79 22.85 12.25
N GLY A 249 2.01 23.08 13.32
CA GLY A 249 1.45 24.39 13.61
C GLY A 249 2.52 25.46 13.86
N GLU A 250 3.70 25.09 14.39
CA GLU A 250 4.82 26.03 14.51
C GLU A 250 5.36 26.51 13.18
N LEU A 251 5.35 25.69 12.12
CA LEU A 251 5.75 26.12 10.77
C LEU A 251 4.86 27.30 10.32
N SER A 252 3.55 27.19 10.53
CA SER A 252 2.61 28.26 10.20
C SER A 252 2.86 29.51 11.05
N LYS A 253 2.93 29.36 12.38
CA LYS A 253 3.15 30.48 13.31
C LYS A 253 4.46 31.24 13.07
N ARG A 254 5.51 30.54 12.63
CA ARG A 254 6.82 31.15 12.32
C ARG A 254 6.90 31.69 10.89
N GLY A 255 5.82 31.58 10.09
CA GLY A 255 5.80 31.99 8.69
C GLY A 255 6.76 31.19 7.82
N LEU A 256 6.92 29.90 8.13
CA LEU A 256 7.79 28.97 7.39
C LEU A 256 7.03 28.17 6.32
N ILE A 257 5.72 28.35 6.23
CA ILE A 257 4.91 27.79 5.14
C ILE A 257 4.93 28.77 3.97
N ALA A 258 5.22 28.28 2.77
CA ALA A 258 5.23 29.05 1.55
C ALA A 258 3.84 29.63 1.25
N THR A 259 3.79 30.91 0.85
CA THR A 259 2.54 31.58 0.47
C THR A 259 1.84 30.82 -0.65
N GLY A 260 0.52 30.63 -0.53
CA GLY A 260 -0.31 29.90 -1.48
C GLY A 260 -0.35 28.39 -1.29
N SER A 261 0.38 27.82 -0.31
CA SER A 261 0.37 26.35 -0.08
C SER A 261 -1.02 25.79 0.19
N ALA A 262 -1.90 26.54 0.83
CA ALA A 262 -3.29 26.12 1.08
C ALA A 262 -4.14 25.98 -0.21
N GLU A 263 -3.71 26.62 -1.31
CA GLU A 263 -4.44 26.67 -2.58
C GLU A 263 -3.82 25.78 -3.66
N PHE A 264 -2.61 25.25 -3.42
CA PHE A 264 -1.94 24.38 -4.40
C PHE A 264 -2.57 22.98 -4.40
N ASP A 265 -2.76 22.44 -5.60
CA ASP A 265 -2.89 21.01 -5.81
C ASP A 265 -1.52 20.31 -5.70
N HIS A 266 -1.48 18.99 -5.89
CA HIS A 266 -0.23 18.23 -5.78
C HIS A 266 0.81 18.68 -6.82
N THR A 267 0.44 18.84 -8.08
CA THR A 267 1.38 19.28 -9.14
C THR A 267 1.81 20.72 -8.97
N GLY A 268 0.95 21.60 -8.46
CA GLY A 268 1.28 22.98 -8.11
C GLY A 268 2.35 23.06 -7.02
N SER A 269 2.21 22.29 -5.95
CA SER A 269 3.20 22.24 -4.86
C SER A 269 4.55 21.66 -5.33
N GLN A 270 4.53 20.61 -6.14
CA GLN A 270 5.71 19.98 -6.75
C GLN A 270 6.42 20.99 -7.71
N THR A 271 5.66 21.72 -8.51
CA THR A 271 6.18 22.76 -9.41
C THR A 271 6.90 23.85 -8.62
N ARG A 272 6.38 24.27 -7.47
CA ARG A 272 7.04 25.28 -6.60
C ARG A 272 8.40 24.79 -6.12
N LEU A 273 8.51 23.50 -5.73
CA LEU A 273 9.78 22.88 -5.36
C LEU A 273 10.76 22.90 -6.55
N LEU A 274 10.33 22.40 -7.72
CA LEU A 274 11.19 22.29 -8.91
C LEU A 274 11.64 23.64 -9.47
N GLN A 275 10.87 24.69 -9.24
CA GLN A 275 11.25 26.09 -9.58
C GLN A 275 12.16 26.73 -8.51
N SER A 276 12.58 25.99 -7.48
CA SER A 276 13.32 26.52 -6.33
C SER A 276 12.63 27.73 -5.65
N LYS A 277 11.29 27.75 -5.68
CA LYS A 277 10.46 28.71 -4.94
C LYS A 277 10.03 28.20 -3.57
N ALA A 278 10.20 26.90 -3.36
CA ALA A 278 10.06 26.25 -2.07
C ALA A 278 11.29 25.38 -1.78
N GLY A 279 11.66 25.26 -0.51
CA GLY A 279 12.82 24.47 -0.07
C GLY A 279 12.50 23.01 0.17
N LEU A 280 11.35 22.73 0.81
CA LEU A 280 10.93 21.40 1.26
C LEU A 280 9.48 21.11 0.88
N LEU A 281 9.20 19.84 0.51
CA LEU A 281 7.86 19.36 0.18
C LEU A 281 7.65 17.94 0.74
N PRO A 282 6.67 17.68 1.63
CA PRO A 282 6.27 16.34 2.01
C PRO A 282 5.52 15.67 0.85
N CYS A 283 6.02 14.55 0.37
CA CYS A 283 5.37 13.77 -0.69
C CYS A 283 5.96 12.37 -0.76
N GLY A 284 5.23 11.45 -1.39
CA GLY A 284 5.73 10.11 -1.71
C GLY A 284 6.66 10.10 -2.93
N ASN A 285 7.29 8.95 -3.18
CA ASN A 285 8.30 8.81 -4.26
C ASN A 285 7.71 8.81 -5.68
N TRP A 286 6.41 8.84 -5.86
CA TRP A 286 5.79 9.06 -7.18
C TRP A 286 6.04 10.46 -7.76
N LEU A 287 6.43 11.44 -6.94
CA LEU A 287 6.72 12.82 -7.37
C LEU A 287 7.65 12.87 -8.59
N GLU A 288 8.69 12.02 -8.60
CA GLU A 288 9.61 11.95 -9.73
C GLU A 288 8.90 11.57 -11.03
N ASN A 289 8.05 10.53 -10.98
CA ASN A 289 7.34 10.05 -12.16
C ASN A 289 6.33 11.09 -12.68
N GLU A 290 5.58 11.72 -11.78
CA GLU A 290 4.62 12.77 -12.13
C GLU A 290 5.29 13.98 -12.78
N MET A 291 6.47 14.36 -12.29
CA MET A 291 7.15 15.59 -12.70
C MET A 291 8.32 15.34 -13.67
N LYS A 292 8.59 14.11 -14.07
CA LYS A 292 9.73 13.72 -14.92
C LYS A 292 9.97 14.64 -16.12
N PRO A 293 8.93 15.06 -16.89
CA PRO A 293 9.13 15.92 -18.05
C PRO A 293 9.59 17.35 -17.72
N VAL A 294 9.42 17.80 -16.48
CA VAL A 294 9.66 19.19 -16.05
C VAL A 294 10.71 19.33 -14.95
N ILE A 295 11.35 18.23 -14.53
CA ILE A 295 12.47 18.27 -13.59
C ILE A 295 13.66 18.96 -14.27
N PRO A 296 14.17 20.09 -13.72
CA PRO A 296 15.30 20.79 -14.34
C PRO A 296 16.57 19.91 -14.34
N ALA A 297 17.33 19.99 -15.43
CA ALA A 297 18.61 19.29 -15.52
C ALA A 297 19.53 19.70 -14.36
N GLY A 298 20.10 18.70 -13.67
CA GLY A 298 20.99 18.93 -12.52
C GLY A 298 20.29 19.45 -11.27
N PHE A 299 18.96 19.39 -11.16
CA PHE A 299 18.20 19.78 -9.95
C PHE A 299 18.63 18.95 -8.74
N GLY A 300 18.96 17.66 -8.94
CA GLY A 300 19.31 16.75 -7.86
C GLY A 300 18.12 16.47 -6.95
N LEU A 301 16.98 16.11 -7.56
CA LEU A 301 15.79 15.73 -6.81
C LEU A 301 16.11 14.54 -5.89
N THR A 302 15.88 14.72 -4.60
CA THR A 302 16.18 13.71 -3.57
C THR A 302 15.30 13.97 -2.34
N MET A 303 15.17 12.96 -1.45
CA MET A 303 14.37 13.08 -0.22
C MET A 303 15.17 12.67 1.01
N PHE A 304 14.72 13.13 2.15
CA PHE A 304 15.16 12.65 3.46
C PHE A 304 13.96 12.36 4.38
N ALA A 305 14.18 11.54 5.41
CA ALA A 305 13.15 11.21 6.40
C ALA A 305 12.76 12.45 7.21
N LEU A 306 11.49 12.55 7.64
CA LEU A 306 11.08 13.61 8.57
C LEU A 306 12.01 13.61 9.78
N PRO A 307 12.53 14.79 10.18
CA PRO A 307 13.35 14.95 11.37
C PRO A 307 12.59 14.54 12.63
N SER A 308 13.30 14.03 13.63
CA SER A 308 12.69 13.69 14.93
C SER A 308 12.32 14.95 15.70
N LEU A 309 11.22 14.91 16.50
CA LEU A 309 10.83 16.05 17.35
C LEU A 309 11.88 16.38 18.41
N ASP A 310 12.58 15.34 18.89
CA ASP A 310 13.61 15.44 19.90
C ASP A 310 14.69 14.38 19.68
N GLY A 311 15.66 14.29 20.59
CA GLY A 311 16.79 13.38 20.49
C GLY A 311 16.49 11.90 20.77
N SER A 312 15.28 11.54 21.19
CA SER A 312 14.95 10.17 21.64
C SER A 312 13.59 9.70 21.13
N PRO A 313 13.39 9.65 19.79
CA PRO A 313 12.15 9.12 19.23
C PRO A 313 12.08 7.58 19.41
N ALA A 314 10.88 7.03 19.50
CA ALA A 314 10.69 5.58 19.57
C ALA A 314 11.21 4.86 18.30
N LEU A 315 11.07 5.51 17.15
CA LEU A 315 11.50 4.99 15.85
C LEU A 315 12.47 5.97 15.16
N PRO A 316 13.77 6.04 15.55
CA PRO A 316 14.70 7.04 15.01
C PRO A 316 14.90 6.97 13.50
N ARG A 317 14.78 5.78 12.90
CA ARG A 317 14.86 5.57 11.45
C ARG A 317 13.48 5.48 10.79
N GLY A 318 12.41 5.75 11.54
CA GLY A 318 11.03 5.63 11.07
C GLY A 318 10.76 6.47 9.83
N VAL A 319 10.21 5.84 8.81
CA VAL A 319 9.79 6.42 7.53
C VAL A 319 8.42 5.84 7.19
N HIS A 320 7.49 6.69 6.79
CA HIS A 320 6.19 6.20 6.34
C HIS A 320 6.33 5.50 4.99
N VAL A 321 5.73 4.33 4.92
CA VAL A 321 5.64 3.53 3.71
C VAL A 321 4.20 3.08 3.49
N THR A 322 3.75 3.16 2.25
CA THR A 322 2.42 2.67 1.86
C THR A 322 2.60 1.58 0.80
N PRO A 323 2.43 0.31 1.16
CA PRO A 323 2.26 -0.73 0.16
C PRO A 323 0.96 -0.49 -0.60
N GLY A 324 1.05 -0.46 -1.93
CA GLY A 324 -0.09 -0.15 -2.79
C GLY A 324 -0.14 -1.02 -4.04
N SER A 325 -1.00 -0.64 -4.97
CA SER A 325 -1.21 -1.39 -6.23
C SER A 325 -1.46 -2.88 -5.97
N PRO A 326 -2.57 -3.21 -5.28
CA PRO A 326 -2.83 -4.58 -4.85
C PRO A 326 -3.03 -5.51 -6.04
N LEU A 327 -2.36 -6.64 -6.00
CA LEU A 327 -2.61 -7.83 -6.81
C LEU A 327 -3.68 -8.66 -6.10
N LEU A 328 -4.77 -8.95 -6.81
CA LEU A 328 -5.92 -9.68 -6.30
C LEU A 328 -6.08 -10.97 -7.08
N VAL A 329 -6.44 -12.05 -6.38
CA VAL A 329 -6.90 -13.31 -6.98
C VAL A 329 -8.37 -13.50 -6.62
N PRO A 330 -9.29 -13.35 -7.58
CA PRO A 330 -10.70 -13.62 -7.36
C PRO A 330 -10.98 -15.09 -7.04
N ALA A 331 -11.76 -15.35 -5.97
CA ALA A 331 -12.09 -16.70 -5.51
C ALA A 331 -12.93 -17.52 -6.53
N LYS A 332 -13.59 -16.83 -7.49
CA LYS A 332 -14.36 -17.46 -8.57
C LYS A 332 -13.70 -17.33 -9.94
N GLY A 333 -12.40 -16.96 -9.96
CA GLY A 333 -11.60 -16.96 -11.18
C GLY A 333 -11.55 -18.37 -11.80
N PRO A 334 -11.67 -18.49 -13.14
CA PRO A 334 -11.64 -19.80 -13.80
C PRO A 334 -10.38 -20.62 -13.48
N ASN A 335 -9.24 -19.96 -13.21
CA ASN A 335 -7.95 -20.57 -12.91
C ASN A 335 -7.31 -19.97 -11.65
N GLU A 336 -8.01 -20.05 -10.51
CA GLU A 336 -7.54 -19.56 -9.21
C GLU A 336 -6.11 -20.05 -8.87
N PRO A 337 -5.76 -21.35 -8.98
CA PRO A 337 -4.40 -21.81 -8.71
C PRO A 337 -3.36 -21.14 -9.61
N GLY A 338 -3.68 -20.92 -10.88
CA GLY A 338 -2.85 -20.17 -11.84
C GLY A 338 -2.70 -18.71 -11.43
N GLY A 339 -3.77 -18.08 -10.91
CA GLY A 339 -3.74 -16.72 -10.38
C GLY A 339 -2.78 -16.59 -9.19
N VAL A 340 -2.81 -17.50 -8.22
CA VAL A 340 -1.88 -17.51 -7.08
C VAL A 340 -0.44 -17.74 -7.54
N GLU A 341 -0.23 -18.63 -8.50
CA GLU A 341 1.10 -18.88 -9.09
C GLU A 341 1.63 -17.66 -9.87
N TYR A 342 0.74 -16.92 -10.55
CA TYR A 342 1.13 -15.67 -11.20
C TYR A 342 1.61 -14.63 -10.17
N LEU A 343 0.97 -14.52 -9.01
CA LEU A 343 1.46 -13.67 -7.92
C LEU A 343 2.84 -14.14 -7.43
N ARG A 344 3.09 -15.46 -7.38
CA ARG A 344 4.40 -15.99 -7.02
C ARG A 344 5.47 -15.64 -8.06
N ALA A 345 5.12 -15.64 -9.35
CA ALA A 345 6.00 -15.17 -10.42
C ALA A 345 6.30 -13.67 -10.30
N MET A 346 5.29 -12.84 -9.97
CA MET A 346 5.46 -11.41 -9.70
C MET A 346 6.42 -11.12 -8.53
N LEU A 347 6.46 -12.02 -7.54
CA LEU A 347 7.35 -11.91 -6.38
C LEU A 347 8.76 -12.45 -6.65
N SER A 348 9.09 -12.87 -7.89
CA SER A 348 10.47 -13.16 -8.25
C SER A 348 11.31 -11.88 -8.26
N ARG A 349 12.59 -11.99 -7.88
CA ARG A 349 13.51 -10.84 -7.91
C ARG A 349 13.71 -10.31 -9.32
N GLU A 350 13.68 -11.22 -10.30
CA GLU A 350 13.80 -10.87 -11.73
C GLU A 350 12.64 -9.96 -12.17
N VAL A 351 11.38 -10.40 -11.97
CA VAL A 351 10.20 -9.61 -12.35
C VAL A 351 10.11 -8.33 -11.55
N ALA A 352 10.36 -8.39 -10.24
CA ALA A 352 10.33 -7.22 -9.37
C ALA A 352 11.40 -6.19 -9.75
N GLY A 353 12.61 -6.64 -10.14
CA GLY A 353 13.67 -5.78 -10.67
C GLY A 353 13.28 -5.12 -12.00
N GLN A 354 12.65 -5.89 -12.91
CA GLN A 354 12.13 -5.34 -14.16
C GLN A 354 11.05 -4.29 -13.92
N VAL A 355 10.09 -4.56 -13.02
CA VAL A 355 9.08 -3.58 -12.63
C VAL A 355 9.74 -2.30 -12.09
N THR A 356 10.70 -2.42 -11.18
CA THR A 356 11.41 -1.26 -10.62
C THR A 356 12.09 -0.44 -11.73
N LYS A 357 12.79 -1.10 -12.65
CA LYS A 357 13.50 -0.46 -13.76
C LYS A 357 12.55 0.26 -14.72
N GLU A 358 11.47 -0.39 -15.13
CA GLU A 358 10.58 0.13 -16.18
C GLU A 358 9.59 1.17 -15.63
N THR A 359 9.11 0.99 -14.38
CA THR A 359 8.13 1.90 -13.78
C THR A 359 8.76 2.98 -12.90
N ASN A 360 10.06 2.89 -12.62
CA ASN A 360 10.75 3.74 -11.63
C ASN A 360 10.03 3.75 -10.28
N ARG A 361 9.58 2.56 -9.81
CA ARG A 361 8.89 2.38 -8.52
C ARG A 361 9.49 1.21 -7.76
N LEU A 362 9.46 1.29 -6.43
CA LEU A 362 9.90 0.19 -5.56
C LEU A 362 8.81 -0.88 -5.45
N THR A 363 9.23 -2.13 -5.26
CA THR A 363 8.35 -3.27 -4.99
C THR A 363 8.54 -3.78 -3.57
N VAL A 364 7.62 -4.59 -3.09
CA VAL A 364 7.72 -5.26 -1.77
C VAL A 364 8.83 -6.32 -1.75
N VAL A 365 9.44 -6.67 -2.88
CA VAL A 365 10.44 -7.72 -2.98
C VAL A 365 11.81 -7.21 -2.54
N ARG A 366 12.39 -7.88 -1.56
CA ARG A 366 13.71 -7.56 -1.02
C ARG A 366 14.78 -7.66 -2.09
N GLY A 367 15.61 -6.62 -2.22
CA GLY A 367 16.73 -6.61 -3.14
C GLY A 367 16.33 -6.43 -4.63
N ALA A 368 15.06 -6.23 -4.96
CA ALA A 368 14.61 -6.03 -6.34
C ALA A 368 15.27 -4.83 -7.04
N ALA A 369 15.60 -3.78 -6.29
CA ALA A 369 16.28 -2.59 -6.80
C ALA A 369 17.81 -2.71 -6.81
N ASP A 370 18.38 -3.81 -6.27
CA ASP A 370 19.82 -3.99 -6.18
C ASP A 370 20.42 -4.25 -7.57
N GLY A 371 21.50 -3.53 -7.89
CA GLY A 371 22.14 -3.64 -9.21
C GLY A 371 21.36 -2.98 -10.36
N GLN A 372 20.17 -2.42 -10.10
CA GLN A 372 19.42 -1.68 -11.13
C GLN A 372 19.95 -0.24 -11.27
N GLU A 373 19.99 0.23 -12.51
CA GLU A 373 20.20 1.66 -12.78
C GLU A 373 18.92 2.42 -12.49
N ILE A 374 18.84 2.99 -11.28
CA ILE A 374 17.71 3.81 -10.82
C ILE A 374 18.16 5.26 -10.63
N SER A 375 17.20 6.17 -10.72
CA SER A 375 17.43 7.61 -10.52
C SER A 375 17.97 7.94 -9.13
N THR A 376 18.55 9.12 -8.96
CA THR A 376 18.95 9.62 -7.63
C THR A 376 17.76 9.75 -6.69
N ALA A 377 16.62 10.19 -7.22
CA ALA A 377 15.37 10.33 -6.47
C ALA A 377 14.87 8.97 -5.94
N LEU A 378 14.71 7.97 -6.82
CA LEU A 378 14.29 6.63 -6.40
C LEU A 378 15.31 5.97 -5.47
N ARG A 379 16.60 6.22 -5.70
CA ARG A 379 17.68 5.73 -4.81
C ARG A 379 17.52 6.29 -3.40
N SER A 380 17.22 7.58 -3.25
CA SER A 380 16.99 8.17 -1.93
C SER A 380 15.81 7.54 -1.20
N ALA A 381 14.71 7.23 -1.90
CA ALA A 381 13.56 6.53 -1.34
C ALA A 381 13.92 5.08 -0.92
N ARG A 382 14.64 4.33 -1.79
CA ARG A 382 15.13 2.99 -1.48
C ARG A 382 16.03 2.97 -0.24
N ASP A 383 16.95 3.91 -0.15
CA ASP A 383 17.91 3.99 0.94
C ASP A 383 17.21 4.30 2.27
N LEU A 384 16.17 5.17 2.25
CA LEU A 384 15.31 5.42 3.41
C LEU A 384 14.54 4.16 3.84
N LEU A 385 13.93 3.45 2.90
CA LEU A 385 13.21 2.20 3.16
C LEU A 385 14.14 1.14 3.75
N THR A 386 15.33 0.98 3.17
CA THR A 386 16.33 0.01 3.64
C THR A 386 16.82 0.37 5.05
N ALA A 387 17.09 1.64 5.32
CA ALA A 387 17.53 2.11 6.63
C ALA A 387 16.42 1.98 7.70
N ALA A 388 15.17 2.15 7.33
CA ALA A 388 14.05 1.99 8.24
C ALA A 388 13.91 0.54 8.71
N GLY A 389 14.00 -0.43 7.81
CA GLY A 389 13.89 -1.84 8.15
C GLY A 389 12.61 -2.14 8.92
N ASP A 390 12.72 -2.66 10.14
CA ASP A 390 11.62 -2.95 11.07
C ASP A 390 10.95 -1.70 11.66
N GLN A 391 11.54 -0.51 11.46
CA GLN A 391 10.96 0.77 11.86
C GLN A 391 10.14 1.43 10.73
N ALA A 392 9.89 0.74 9.63
CA ALA A 392 8.98 1.21 8.59
C ALA A 392 7.59 1.46 9.19
N ILE A 393 7.02 2.63 8.93
CA ILE A 393 5.77 3.10 9.53
C ILE A 393 4.64 2.92 8.52
N SER A 394 3.56 2.25 8.94
CA SER A 394 2.33 2.15 8.17
C SER A 394 1.12 2.23 9.09
N TRP A 395 -0.01 2.64 8.54
CA TRP A 395 -1.33 2.61 9.16
C TRP A 395 -2.37 2.22 8.14
N TYR A 396 -3.53 1.76 8.60
CA TYR A 396 -4.54 1.16 7.73
C TYR A 396 -5.90 1.85 7.84
N PHE A 397 -6.12 2.68 8.86
CA PHE A 397 -7.42 3.33 9.12
C PHE A 397 -7.94 4.13 7.93
N ALA A 398 -7.06 4.73 7.11
CA ALA A 398 -7.46 5.51 5.95
C ALA A 398 -8.06 4.63 4.84
N ASP A 399 -7.55 3.40 4.67
CA ASP A 399 -8.05 2.43 3.71
C ASP A 399 -9.28 1.69 4.27
N TRP A 400 -9.24 1.33 5.54
CA TRP A 400 -10.32 0.63 6.21
C TRP A 400 -11.55 1.52 6.41
N TYR A 401 -11.32 2.79 6.74
CA TYR A 401 -12.34 3.77 7.08
C TYR A 401 -12.15 5.08 6.28
N PRO A 402 -12.51 5.11 4.99
CA PRO A 402 -12.25 6.27 4.12
C PRO A 402 -12.82 7.60 4.63
N THR A 403 -13.93 7.55 5.37
CA THR A 403 -14.52 8.74 6.02
C THR A 403 -13.56 9.34 7.04
N LEU A 404 -12.91 8.50 7.87
CA LEU A 404 -11.93 8.94 8.86
C LEU A 404 -10.65 9.46 8.17
N GLY A 405 -10.14 8.74 7.16
CA GLY A 405 -8.98 9.18 6.38
C GLY A 405 -9.18 10.56 5.72
N LYS A 406 -10.35 10.76 5.10
CA LYS A 406 -10.73 12.06 4.52
C LYS A 406 -10.81 13.17 5.57
N ALA A 407 -11.45 12.90 6.70
CA ALA A 407 -11.57 13.87 7.79
C ALA A 407 -10.20 14.24 8.37
N ALA A 408 -9.30 13.29 8.54
CA ALA A 408 -7.94 13.50 9.03
C ALA A 408 -7.17 14.52 8.16
N GLY A 409 -7.19 14.33 6.85
CA GLY A 409 -6.60 15.29 5.91
C GLY A 409 -7.25 16.68 5.99
N GLN A 410 -8.58 16.75 5.90
CA GLN A 410 -9.31 18.02 5.90
C GLN A 410 -9.10 18.82 7.20
N LEU A 411 -9.20 18.17 8.36
CA LEU A 411 -8.95 18.81 9.63
C LEU A 411 -7.52 19.32 9.77
N THR A 412 -6.53 18.58 9.23
CA THR A 412 -5.13 19.03 9.22
C THR A 412 -4.94 20.28 8.37
N GLY A 413 -5.52 20.32 7.16
CA GLY A 413 -5.47 21.51 6.31
C GLY A 413 -6.11 22.72 6.98
N GLN A 414 -7.27 22.56 7.59
CA GLN A 414 -7.97 23.63 8.34
C GLN A 414 -7.17 24.12 9.55
N TYR A 415 -6.53 23.21 10.29
CA TYR A 415 -5.67 23.58 11.41
C TYR A 415 -4.45 24.40 10.95
N LEU A 416 -3.79 24.01 9.89
CA LEU A 416 -2.66 24.75 9.34
C LEU A 416 -3.06 26.12 8.79
N ALA A 417 -4.30 26.25 8.31
CA ALA A 417 -4.90 27.54 7.94
C ALA A 417 -5.35 28.39 9.15
N GLY A 418 -5.20 27.91 10.40
CA GLY A 418 -5.51 28.64 11.61
C GLY A 418 -6.98 28.60 12.04
N ALA A 419 -7.79 27.67 11.50
CA ALA A 419 -9.23 27.62 11.78
C ALA A 419 -9.56 27.25 13.24
N PHE A 420 -8.67 26.51 13.93
CA PHE A 420 -8.86 26.07 15.31
C PHE A 420 -7.54 25.67 15.98
N ARG A 421 -7.59 25.36 17.28
CA ARG A 421 -6.42 25.01 18.08
C ARG A 421 -6.15 23.49 18.06
N VAL A 422 -5.00 23.08 18.60
CA VAL A 422 -4.56 21.68 18.67
C VAL A 422 -5.56 20.78 19.42
N ASP A 423 -6.06 21.26 20.56
CA ASP A 423 -7.04 20.53 21.37
C ASP A 423 -8.37 20.30 20.62
N GLU A 424 -8.78 21.26 19.81
CA GLU A 424 -9.94 21.12 18.94
C GLU A 424 -9.67 20.17 17.78
N TRP A 425 -8.47 20.18 17.17
CA TRP A 425 -8.10 19.24 16.13
C TRP A 425 -8.19 17.79 16.62
N THR A 426 -7.54 17.49 17.78
CA THR A 426 -7.57 16.13 18.36
C THR A 426 -8.98 15.70 18.76
N ALA A 427 -9.80 16.62 19.30
CA ALA A 427 -11.17 16.31 19.67
C ALA A 427 -12.06 16.03 18.46
N ARG A 428 -11.93 16.82 17.39
CA ARG A 428 -12.74 16.67 16.15
C ARG A 428 -12.42 15.38 15.44
N ILE A 429 -11.14 15.04 15.29
CA ILE A 429 -10.76 13.79 14.61
C ILE A 429 -11.14 12.55 15.43
N GLN A 430 -11.00 12.62 16.79
CA GLN A 430 -11.48 11.55 17.66
C GLN A 430 -13.00 11.37 17.54
N ALA A 431 -13.76 12.45 17.48
CA ALA A 431 -15.22 12.35 17.31
C ALA A 431 -15.60 11.63 15.98
N VAL A 432 -14.86 11.85 14.89
CA VAL A 432 -15.08 11.11 13.64
C VAL A 432 -14.73 9.63 13.81
N ALA A 433 -13.64 9.31 14.49
CA ALA A 433 -13.27 7.92 14.80
C ALA A 433 -14.34 7.22 15.66
N ASP A 434 -14.86 7.91 16.66
CA ASP A 434 -15.93 7.40 17.53
C ASP A 434 -17.24 7.16 16.75
N GLN A 435 -17.57 8.04 15.80
CA GLN A 435 -18.71 7.84 14.88
C GLN A 435 -18.52 6.61 14.00
N VAL A 436 -17.35 6.44 13.37
CA VAL A 436 -17.03 5.26 12.59
C VAL A 436 -17.12 4.00 13.45
N LYS A 437 -16.61 4.04 14.69
CA LYS A 437 -16.66 2.92 15.62
C LYS A 437 -18.11 2.50 15.95
N GLN A 438 -19.01 3.46 16.10
CA GLN A 438 -20.42 3.24 16.49
C GLN A 438 -21.34 2.91 15.32
N ASP A 439 -20.91 3.12 14.07
CA ASP A 439 -21.72 2.87 12.90
C ASP A 439 -21.72 1.37 12.54
N ASP A 440 -22.83 0.68 12.82
CA ASP A 440 -22.99 -0.75 12.55
C ASP A 440 -22.96 -1.11 11.05
N SER A 441 -23.14 -0.12 10.17
CA SER A 441 -23.05 -0.32 8.71
C SER A 441 -21.60 -0.41 8.20
N VAL A 442 -20.62 0.01 9.01
CA VAL A 442 -19.20 -0.04 8.68
C VAL A 442 -18.57 -1.30 9.25
N THR A 443 -17.99 -2.14 8.39
CA THR A 443 -17.19 -3.29 8.83
C THR A 443 -15.96 -2.80 9.61
N LYS A 444 -15.74 -3.33 10.83
CA LYS A 444 -14.57 -3.01 11.65
C LYS A 444 -13.50 -4.08 11.42
N TYR A 445 -12.29 -3.64 11.21
CA TYR A 445 -11.12 -4.50 11.08
C TYR A 445 -10.25 -4.37 12.32
N HIS A 446 -9.41 -5.37 12.56
CA HIS A 446 -8.49 -5.38 13.70
C HIS A 446 -7.05 -5.60 13.21
N ARG A 447 -6.13 -4.82 13.80
CA ARG A 447 -4.69 -4.96 13.64
C ARG A 447 -4.11 -5.56 14.92
N ASP A 448 -3.43 -6.70 14.79
CA ASP A 448 -2.76 -7.41 15.90
C ASP A 448 -1.49 -6.73 16.40
#